data_6fe1b03a2b4e42cade5da1d4a2fd33d5
#
_entry.id   6fe1b03a2b4e42cade5da1d4a2fd33d5
#
_cell.length_a   1.000
_cell.length_b   1.000
_cell.length_c   1.000
_cell.angle_alpha   90.00
_cell.angle_beta   90.00
_cell.angle_gamma   90.00
#
_symmetry.space_group_name_H-M   'P 1'
#
loop_
_entity.id
_entity.type
_entity.pdbx_description
1 polymer ?
#
loop_
_entity_poly.entity_id
_entity_poly.type
_entity_poly.pdbx_seq_one_letter_code
_entity_poly.pdbx_strand_id
1 'polypeptide(L)'
;MHAQHFIANRLMSPDSGMRIKVFDPSDGQSFAEIARGNATDINVAVHAARRAFEGVWGQLAPAERGRVLMRVALRLADHEEELARLEARDTGKPMRQARADARAVARYFEFYAGAPDKLHGQTIPYPADTTVLTVREPHGVTAHIIPCLLYTSDAADE
;
A
#
# COMPACT_ATOMS: atom_id res chain seq x y z
N MET A 1 5.57 -7.40 -17.65
CA MET A 1 5.23 -6.27 -16.76
C MET A 1 4.75 -5.10 -17.58
N HIS A 2 3.75 -4.39 -17.13
CA HIS A 2 3.23 -3.23 -17.85
C HIS A 2 4.06 -1.99 -17.49
N ALA A 3 4.72 -1.37 -18.48
CA ALA A 3 5.42 -0.10 -18.31
C ALA A 3 4.42 1.08 -18.21
N GLN A 4 3.47 0.98 -17.28
CA GLN A 4 2.36 1.92 -17.09
C GLN A 4 2.14 2.16 -15.59
N HIS A 5 1.65 3.34 -15.25
CA HIS A 5 1.13 3.64 -13.92
C HIS A 5 -0.22 2.94 -13.73
N PHE A 6 -0.53 2.57 -12.49
CA PHE A 6 -1.86 2.10 -12.11
C PHE A 6 -2.52 3.17 -11.23
N ILE A 7 -3.43 3.94 -11.82
CA ILE A 7 -4.08 5.09 -11.16
C ILE A 7 -5.60 4.97 -11.36
N ALA A 8 -6.36 5.16 -10.30
CA ALA A 8 -7.83 5.10 -10.32
C ALA A 8 -8.36 3.79 -10.96
N ASN A 9 -7.74 2.67 -10.63
CA ASN A 9 -8.06 1.33 -11.15
C ASN A 9 -7.87 1.19 -12.67
N ARG A 10 -6.96 1.96 -13.27
CA ARG A 10 -6.64 1.92 -14.71
C ARG A 10 -5.14 1.95 -14.95
N LEU A 11 -4.70 1.25 -15.99
CA LEU A 11 -3.35 1.36 -16.51
C LEU A 11 -3.24 2.62 -17.37
N MET A 12 -2.26 3.48 -17.07
CA MET A 12 -2.03 4.76 -17.75
C MET A 12 -0.57 4.86 -18.18
N SER A 13 -0.32 5.26 -19.40
CA SER A 13 1.02 5.58 -19.86
C SER A 13 1.56 6.79 -19.11
N PRO A 14 2.88 6.86 -18.82
CA PRO A 14 3.47 8.05 -18.23
C PRO A 14 3.32 9.25 -19.16
N ASP A 15 3.00 10.41 -18.60
CA ASP A 15 2.81 11.68 -19.34
C ASP A 15 4.00 12.01 -20.26
N SER A 16 5.21 11.80 -19.77
CA SER A 16 6.44 12.02 -20.54
C SER A 16 6.75 10.90 -21.55
N GLY A 17 6.06 9.78 -21.53
CA GLY A 17 6.41 8.57 -22.29
C GLY A 17 7.67 7.86 -21.80
N MET A 18 8.36 8.39 -20.77
CA MET A 18 9.65 7.87 -20.29
C MET A 18 9.45 6.59 -19.46
N ARG A 19 10.47 5.73 -19.49
CA ARG A 19 10.50 4.45 -18.76
C ARG A 19 11.81 4.29 -18.01
N ILE A 20 11.80 3.44 -16.98
CA ILE A 20 12.97 3.04 -16.20
C ILE A 20 13.16 1.54 -16.41
N LYS A 21 14.36 1.12 -16.76
CA LYS A 21 14.72 -0.31 -16.83
C LYS A 21 14.88 -0.85 -15.42
N VAL A 22 14.36 -2.06 -15.21
CA VAL A 22 14.54 -2.84 -13.99
C VAL A 22 15.54 -3.94 -14.27
N PHE A 23 16.56 -4.05 -13.43
CA PHE A 23 17.66 -4.99 -13.61
C PHE A 23 17.61 -6.08 -12.55
N ASP A 24 17.87 -7.30 -12.95
CA ASP A 24 18.12 -8.42 -12.06
C ASP A 24 19.53 -8.27 -11.47
N PRO A 25 19.68 -8.09 -10.14
CA PRO A 25 20.99 -7.88 -9.54
C PRO A 25 21.87 -9.13 -9.56
N SER A 26 21.32 -10.30 -9.85
CA SER A 26 22.08 -11.56 -9.92
C SER A 26 22.92 -11.70 -11.19
N ASP A 27 22.47 -11.11 -12.29
CA ASP A 27 23.14 -11.20 -13.59
C ASP A 27 23.33 -9.85 -14.29
N GLY A 28 22.77 -8.77 -13.72
CA GLY A 28 22.84 -7.41 -14.27
C GLY A 28 22.01 -7.19 -15.54
N GLN A 29 21.15 -8.15 -15.92
CA GLN A 29 20.33 -8.03 -17.12
C GLN A 29 19.00 -7.32 -16.82
N SER A 30 18.57 -6.48 -17.76
CA SER A 30 17.24 -5.86 -17.65
C SER A 30 16.16 -6.91 -17.93
N PHE A 31 15.23 -7.08 -17.00
CA PHE A 31 14.13 -8.02 -17.16
C PHE A 31 12.76 -7.37 -17.28
N ALA A 32 12.66 -6.07 -17.01
CA ALA A 32 11.40 -5.34 -17.09
C ALA A 32 11.64 -3.85 -17.36
N GLU A 33 10.56 -3.15 -17.67
CA GLU A 33 10.51 -1.68 -17.65
C GLU A 33 9.30 -1.23 -16.84
N ILE A 34 9.46 -0.13 -16.11
CA ILE A 34 8.38 0.54 -15.38
C ILE A 34 8.20 1.96 -15.91
N ALA A 35 7.02 2.52 -15.74
CA ALA A 35 6.74 3.90 -16.10
C ALA A 35 7.56 4.87 -15.22
N ARG A 36 8.18 5.90 -15.85
CA ARG A 36 8.80 6.99 -15.12
C ARG A 36 7.81 8.13 -14.95
N GLY A 37 7.28 8.28 -13.72
CA GLY A 37 6.37 9.36 -13.39
C GLY A 37 7.05 10.73 -13.33
N ASN A 38 6.31 11.75 -13.68
CA ASN A 38 6.66 13.16 -13.50
C ASN A 38 5.64 13.85 -12.58
N ALA A 39 5.75 15.16 -12.40
CA ALA A 39 4.83 15.92 -11.56
C ALA A 39 3.37 15.82 -12.01
N THR A 40 3.11 15.74 -13.31
CA THR A 40 1.75 15.57 -13.86
C THR A 40 1.15 14.25 -13.43
N ASP A 41 1.90 13.15 -13.58
CA ASP A 41 1.46 11.80 -13.18
C ASP A 41 1.17 11.74 -11.67
N ILE A 42 2.05 12.33 -10.85
CA ILE A 42 1.87 12.39 -9.40
C ILE A 42 0.62 13.19 -9.03
N ASN A 43 0.38 14.34 -9.66
CA ASN A 43 -0.82 15.13 -9.42
C ASN A 43 -2.09 14.34 -9.76
N VAL A 44 -2.11 13.60 -10.88
CA VAL A 44 -3.23 12.74 -11.26
C VAL A 44 -3.46 11.65 -10.20
N ALA A 45 -2.39 11.03 -9.70
CA ALA A 45 -2.47 10.01 -8.66
C ALA A 45 -3.01 10.57 -7.34
N VAL A 46 -2.48 11.72 -6.89
CA VAL A 46 -2.93 12.41 -5.65
C VAL A 46 -4.41 12.81 -5.76
N HIS A 47 -4.83 13.39 -6.89
CA HIS A 47 -6.23 13.72 -7.11
C HIS A 47 -7.15 12.47 -7.11
N ALA A 48 -6.69 11.36 -7.68
CA ALA A 48 -7.43 10.11 -7.66
C ALA A 48 -7.58 9.56 -6.23
N ALA A 49 -6.50 9.58 -5.45
CA ALA A 49 -6.49 9.15 -4.05
C ALA A 49 -7.41 10.05 -3.19
N ARG A 50 -7.38 11.37 -3.39
CA ARG A 50 -8.26 12.31 -2.67
C ARG A 50 -9.73 12.06 -2.99
N ARG A 51 -10.08 11.89 -4.27
CA ARG A 51 -11.47 11.53 -4.64
C ARG A 51 -11.93 10.22 -4.01
N ALA A 52 -11.04 9.22 -3.91
CA ALA A 52 -11.37 7.96 -3.24
C ALA A 52 -11.59 8.17 -1.74
N PHE A 53 -10.75 8.97 -1.09
CA PHE A 53 -10.87 9.32 0.32
C PHE A 53 -12.16 10.08 0.64
N GLU A 54 -12.52 11.09 -0.16
CA GLU A 54 -13.74 11.88 -0.02
C GLU A 54 -15.01 11.16 -0.49
N GLY A 55 -14.85 10.12 -1.30
CA GLY A 55 -15.91 9.33 -1.91
C GLY A 55 -16.21 8.02 -1.19
N VAL A 56 -16.40 6.96 -2.00
CA VAL A 56 -16.88 5.65 -1.53
C VAL A 56 -16.01 5.06 -0.42
N TRP A 57 -14.68 5.14 -0.53
CA TRP A 57 -13.78 4.59 0.49
C TRP A 57 -13.94 5.29 1.84
N GLY A 58 -13.98 6.62 1.85
CA GLY A 58 -14.13 7.41 3.07
C GLY A 58 -15.48 7.22 3.77
N GLN A 59 -16.52 6.88 3.00
CA GLN A 59 -17.88 6.65 3.51
C GLN A 59 -18.12 5.22 4.00
N LEU A 60 -17.20 4.27 3.70
CA LEU A 60 -17.33 2.91 4.21
C LEU A 60 -17.27 2.88 5.74
N ALA A 61 -18.15 2.08 6.36
CA ALA A 61 -18.02 1.79 7.77
C ALA A 61 -16.67 1.13 8.09
N PRO A 62 -16.08 1.34 9.28
CA PRO A 62 -14.79 0.75 9.64
C PRO A 62 -14.72 -0.76 9.40
N ALA A 63 -15.75 -1.52 9.79
CA ALA A 63 -15.82 -2.96 9.56
C ALA A 63 -15.80 -3.33 8.07
N GLU A 64 -16.41 -2.53 7.19
CA GLU A 64 -16.38 -2.78 5.74
C GLU A 64 -14.96 -2.58 5.17
N ARG A 65 -14.24 -1.55 5.63
CA ARG A 65 -12.81 -1.37 5.28
C ARG A 65 -11.98 -2.58 5.72
N GLY A 66 -12.24 -3.10 6.94
CA GLY A 66 -11.61 -4.33 7.41
C GLY A 66 -11.86 -5.53 6.49
N ARG A 67 -13.11 -5.71 6.00
CA ARG A 67 -13.43 -6.77 5.04
C ARG A 67 -12.68 -6.60 3.71
N VAL A 68 -12.45 -5.38 3.26
CA VAL A 68 -11.63 -5.13 2.05
C VAL A 68 -10.19 -5.58 2.30
N LEU A 69 -9.58 -5.17 3.43
CA LEU A 69 -8.22 -5.58 3.79
C LEU A 69 -8.08 -7.09 3.91
N MET A 70 -9.08 -7.79 4.50
CA MET A 70 -9.08 -9.24 4.57
C MET A 70 -9.08 -9.89 3.17
N ARG A 71 -9.86 -9.37 2.23
CA ARG A 71 -9.83 -9.87 0.84
C ARG A 71 -8.47 -9.64 0.17
N VAL A 72 -7.78 -8.53 0.49
CA VAL A 72 -6.41 -8.30 0.02
C VAL A 72 -5.47 -9.32 0.62
N ALA A 73 -5.55 -9.60 1.94
CA ALA A 73 -4.72 -10.62 2.61
C ALA A 73 -4.85 -11.99 1.94
N LEU A 74 -6.08 -12.44 1.68
CA LEU A 74 -6.33 -13.71 1.00
C LEU A 74 -5.74 -13.74 -0.41
N ARG A 75 -5.90 -12.66 -1.18
CA ARG A 75 -5.30 -12.57 -2.52
C ARG A 75 -3.77 -12.59 -2.49
N LEU A 76 -3.15 -11.93 -1.53
CA LEU A 76 -1.69 -11.97 -1.35
C LEU A 76 -1.23 -13.39 -1.02
N ALA A 77 -1.96 -14.11 -0.15
CA ALA A 77 -1.65 -15.50 0.17
C ALA A 77 -1.78 -16.43 -1.05
N ASP A 78 -2.82 -16.26 -1.87
CA ASP A 78 -3.02 -17.03 -3.10
C ASP A 78 -1.89 -16.82 -4.13
N HIS A 79 -1.22 -15.66 -4.09
CA HIS A 79 -0.13 -15.27 -5.00
C HIS A 79 1.26 -15.30 -4.36
N GLU A 80 1.43 -15.99 -3.22
CA GLU A 80 2.70 -16.04 -2.46
C GLU A 80 3.91 -16.34 -3.35
N GLU A 81 3.84 -17.39 -4.15
CA GLU A 81 4.99 -17.85 -4.95
C GLU A 81 5.30 -16.90 -6.10
N GLU A 82 4.29 -16.29 -6.71
CA GLU A 82 4.48 -15.27 -7.76
C GLU A 82 5.17 -14.03 -7.21
N LEU A 83 4.68 -13.53 -6.07
CA LEU A 83 5.26 -12.37 -5.37
C LEU A 83 6.68 -12.65 -4.92
N ALA A 84 6.94 -13.82 -4.34
CA ALA A 84 8.27 -14.20 -3.91
C ALA A 84 9.29 -14.27 -5.05
N ARG A 85 8.89 -14.81 -6.21
CA ARG A 85 9.78 -14.85 -7.40
C ARG A 85 10.09 -13.45 -7.92
N LEU A 86 9.07 -12.59 -7.96
CA LEU A 86 9.25 -11.21 -8.41
C LEU A 86 10.18 -10.45 -7.48
N GLU A 87 9.96 -10.56 -6.17
CA GLU A 87 10.78 -9.94 -5.13
C GLU A 87 12.24 -10.44 -5.17
N ALA A 88 12.44 -11.75 -5.29
CA ALA A 88 13.78 -12.32 -5.38
C ALA A 88 14.52 -11.82 -6.61
N ARG A 89 13.83 -11.67 -7.73
CA ARG A 89 14.42 -11.20 -8.99
C ARG A 89 14.73 -9.71 -8.97
N ASP A 90 13.87 -8.92 -8.34
CA ASP A 90 14.03 -7.46 -8.26
C ASP A 90 15.12 -7.04 -7.27
N THR A 91 15.18 -7.72 -6.12
CA THR A 91 16.09 -7.35 -5.02
C THR A 91 17.33 -8.23 -4.89
N GLY A 92 17.36 -9.38 -5.56
CA GLY A 92 18.45 -10.37 -5.42
C GLY A 92 18.44 -11.18 -4.12
N LYS A 93 17.37 -11.06 -3.30
CA LYS A 93 17.31 -11.83 -2.05
C LYS A 93 17.05 -13.32 -2.27
N PRO A 94 17.50 -14.20 -1.36
CA PRO A 94 17.23 -15.62 -1.47
C PRO A 94 15.74 -15.94 -1.50
N MET A 95 15.33 -16.88 -2.34
CA MET A 95 13.92 -17.32 -2.48
C MET A 95 13.25 -17.70 -1.15
N ARG A 96 14.00 -18.30 -0.22
CA ARG A 96 13.49 -18.65 1.11
C ARG A 96 13.03 -17.40 1.87
N GLN A 97 13.80 -16.33 1.79
CA GLN A 97 13.46 -15.05 2.43
C GLN A 97 12.31 -14.37 1.69
N ALA A 98 12.36 -14.31 0.37
CA ALA A 98 11.29 -13.72 -0.44
C ALA A 98 9.91 -14.37 -0.17
N ARG A 99 9.86 -15.71 0.00
CA ARG A 99 8.64 -16.40 0.42
C ARG A 99 8.21 -16.03 1.83
N ALA A 100 9.16 -15.89 2.77
CA ALA A 100 8.84 -15.44 4.13
C ALA A 100 8.25 -14.03 4.12
N ASP A 101 8.82 -13.14 3.32
CA ASP A 101 8.36 -11.76 3.15
C ASP A 101 6.96 -11.70 2.54
N ALA A 102 6.68 -12.48 1.49
CA ALA A 102 5.35 -12.56 0.87
C ALA A 102 4.27 -13.05 1.87
N ARG A 103 4.60 -14.05 2.70
CA ARG A 103 3.70 -14.49 3.78
C ARG A 103 3.50 -13.42 4.84
N ALA A 104 4.57 -12.70 5.22
CA ALA A 104 4.50 -11.65 6.21
C ALA A 104 3.58 -10.52 5.75
N VAL A 105 3.69 -10.06 4.50
CA VAL A 105 2.80 -9.03 3.94
C VAL A 105 1.34 -9.47 4.00
N ALA A 106 1.00 -10.69 3.60
CA ALA A 106 -0.36 -11.22 3.72
C ALA A 106 -0.85 -11.19 5.19
N ARG A 107 0.03 -11.56 6.13
CA ARG A 107 -0.27 -11.55 7.56
C ARG A 107 -0.48 -10.13 8.11
N TYR A 108 0.26 -9.13 7.64
CA TYR A 108 0.02 -7.74 8.02
C TYR A 108 -1.37 -7.27 7.58
N PHE A 109 -1.76 -7.51 6.35
CA PHE A 109 -3.11 -7.17 5.88
C PHE A 109 -4.20 -7.88 6.67
N GLU A 110 -4.00 -9.15 7.01
CA GLU A 110 -4.92 -9.92 7.88
C GLU A 110 -5.04 -9.30 9.28
N PHE A 111 -3.91 -8.95 9.90
CA PHE A 111 -3.88 -8.32 11.21
C PHE A 111 -4.62 -6.98 11.21
N TYR A 112 -4.27 -6.09 10.29
CA TYR A 112 -4.90 -4.78 10.20
C TYR A 112 -6.34 -4.83 9.68
N ALA A 113 -6.78 -5.89 9.04
CA ALA A 113 -8.18 -6.10 8.70
C ALA A 113 -9.10 -6.14 9.93
N GLY A 114 -8.57 -6.61 11.06
CA GLY A 114 -9.29 -6.62 12.33
C GLY A 114 -9.24 -5.32 13.14
N ALA A 115 -8.48 -4.31 12.71
CA ALA A 115 -8.24 -3.11 13.51
C ALA A 115 -9.22 -1.94 13.30
N PRO A 116 -9.81 -1.71 12.10
CA PRO A 116 -10.48 -0.44 11.81
C PRO A 116 -11.65 -0.08 12.73
N ASP A 117 -12.40 -1.07 13.22
CA ASP A 117 -13.54 -0.87 14.15
C ASP A 117 -13.13 -0.94 15.63
N LYS A 118 -11.83 -1.00 15.92
CA LYS A 118 -11.27 -1.08 17.28
C LYS A 118 -10.37 0.10 17.64
N LEU A 119 -10.18 1.03 16.72
CA LEU A 119 -9.44 2.27 16.95
C LEU A 119 -10.35 3.31 17.61
N HIS A 120 -10.41 3.27 18.94
CA HIS A 120 -11.27 4.15 19.73
C HIS A 120 -10.59 5.49 20.03
N GLY A 121 -11.41 6.54 20.21
CA GLY A 121 -11.03 7.74 20.94
C GLY A 121 -11.07 7.50 22.46
N GLN A 122 -10.86 8.56 23.21
CA GLN A 122 -10.84 8.54 24.68
C GLN A 122 -11.79 9.59 25.23
N THR A 123 -12.42 9.31 26.37
CA THR A 123 -13.06 10.31 27.19
C THR A 123 -12.07 10.76 28.28
N ILE A 124 -11.75 12.04 28.29
CA ILE A 124 -10.76 12.61 29.20
C ILE A 124 -11.51 13.12 30.46
N PRO A 125 -11.08 12.76 31.69
CA PRO A 125 -11.63 13.32 32.90
C PRO A 125 -11.46 14.85 32.95
N TYR A 126 -12.54 15.58 33.20
CA TYR A 126 -12.58 17.04 33.26
C TYR A 126 -13.67 17.48 34.27
N PRO A 127 -13.76 18.77 34.69
CA PRO A 127 -14.84 19.23 35.53
C PRO A 127 -16.23 18.85 35.03
N ALA A 128 -17.17 18.67 35.96
CA ALA A 128 -18.47 18.03 35.70
C ALA A 128 -19.36 18.75 34.65
N ASP A 129 -19.08 20.01 34.36
CA ASP A 129 -19.80 20.83 33.37
C ASP A 129 -19.20 20.73 31.95
N THR A 130 -18.11 19.99 31.78
CA THR A 130 -17.35 19.92 30.52
C THR A 130 -17.08 18.48 30.13
N THR A 131 -17.34 18.11 28.86
CA THR A 131 -16.97 16.82 28.29
C THR A 131 -15.82 17.01 27.30
N VAL A 132 -14.72 16.29 27.53
CA VAL A 132 -13.55 16.28 26.64
C VAL A 132 -13.39 14.91 26.02
N LEU A 133 -13.32 14.88 24.68
CA LEU A 133 -13.17 13.66 23.88
C LEU A 133 -11.97 13.79 22.94
N THR A 134 -11.28 12.67 22.70
CA THR A 134 -10.40 12.54 21.54
C THR A 134 -11.11 11.76 20.44
N VAL A 135 -10.95 12.19 19.20
CA VAL A 135 -11.49 11.51 18.02
C VAL A 135 -10.32 11.10 17.12
N ARG A 136 -10.35 9.86 16.63
CA ARG A 136 -9.38 9.38 15.65
C ARG A 136 -9.86 9.72 14.24
N GLU A 137 -9.07 10.52 13.54
CA GLU A 137 -9.33 10.91 12.17
C GLU A 137 -8.22 10.40 11.24
N PRO A 138 -8.54 10.01 9.99
CA PRO A 138 -7.52 9.56 9.04
C PRO A 138 -6.67 10.76 8.57
N HIS A 139 -5.37 10.52 8.32
CA HIS A 139 -4.49 11.52 7.71
C HIS A 139 -4.91 11.95 6.31
N GLY A 140 -5.65 11.11 5.59
CA GLY A 140 -6.07 11.34 4.22
C GLY A 140 -5.12 10.68 3.22
N VAL A 141 -4.65 11.43 2.23
CA VAL A 141 -3.73 10.91 1.21
C VAL A 141 -2.33 10.80 1.78
N THR A 142 -1.75 9.61 1.71
CA THR A 142 -0.37 9.33 2.13
C THR A 142 0.47 8.91 0.92
N ALA A 143 1.78 9.16 0.99
CA ALA A 143 2.74 8.71 -0.02
C ALA A 143 3.71 7.71 0.64
N HIS A 144 3.91 6.59 -0.01
CA HIS A 144 4.83 5.55 0.45
C HIS A 144 5.91 5.33 -0.59
N ILE A 145 7.18 5.39 -0.19
CA ILE A 145 8.34 5.06 -1.02
C ILE A 145 8.78 3.67 -0.62
N ILE A 146 8.50 2.68 -1.50
CA ILE A 146 8.60 1.26 -1.20
C ILE A 146 9.82 0.65 -1.88
N PRO A 147 10.91 0.34 -1.14
CA PRO A 147 12.09 -0.29 -1.72
C PRO A 147 11.97 -1.81 -1.89
N CYS A 148 11.12 -2.49 -1.11
CA CYS A 148 10.85 -3.93 -1.20
C CYS A 148 9.55 -4.31 -0.44
N LEU A 149 9.14 -5.59 -0.47
CA LEU A 149 7.88 -6.06 0.13
C LEU A 149 7.76 -5.81 1.64
N LEU A 150 8.86 -5.91 2.41
CA LEU A 150 8.82 -5.77 3.87
C LEU A 150 9.14 -4.38 4.40
N TYR A 151 10.01 -3.63 3.74
CA TYR A 151 10.44 -2.31 4.24
C TYR A 151 9.34 -1.25 4.26
N THR A 152 8.16 -1.56 3.72
CA THR A 152 7.01 -0.68 3.76
C THR A 152 6.26 -0.67 5.07
N SER A 153 6.35 -1.73 5.84
CA SER A 153 5.68 -1.80 7.14
C SER A 153 6.44 -1.09 8.25
N ASP A 154 7.75 -0.92 8.07
CA ASP A 154 8.64 -0.33 9.09
C ASP A 154 8.86 1.20 8.88
N ALA A 155 8.74 1.68 7.64
CA ALA A 155 8.90 3.10 7.32
C ALA A 155 7.66 3.97 7.67
N ALA A 156 6.60 3.37 8.18
CA ALA A 156 5.39 4.09 8.59
C ALA A 156 5.37 4.44 10.09
N ASP A 157 6.36 3.97 10.86
CA ASP A 157 6.42 4.12 12.32
C ASP A 157 7.42 5.20 12.78
N GLU A 158 8.11 5.91 11.86
CA GLU A 158 8.95 7.08 12.15
C GLU A 158 8.21 8.42 11.73
#